data_b055fcb21feb75de50259618da7a6fdc
#
_entry.id   b055fcb21feb75de50259618da7a6fdc
#
_cell.length_a   1.000
_cell.length_b   1.000
_cell.length_c   1.000
_cell.angle_alpha   90.00
_cell.angle_beta   90.00
_cell.angle_gamma   90.00
#
_symmetry.space_group_name_H-M   'P 1'
#
loop_
_entity.id
_entity.type
_entity.pdbx_description
1 polymer ?
#
loop_
_entity_poly.entity_id
_entity_poly.type
_entity_poly.pdbx_seq_one_letter_code
_entity_poly.pdbx_strand_id
1 'polypeptide(L)'
;MEEIKLPEEVSQESVKKDGDQILEVSPAIHSKVEVIIQQGIKIEQDSAQIYEAMGTYLDSIYLSNTAHWFKTHAAEERKHSNWVIKFLEDKNVMAQMPEIAKPECGWKCLRDVLKGAYEHEEHVTNFWNKAATEALKYADHDSYQFCLHMLKEQREELELFSGLIDLYNLSKGKSLLIFDQHVQHP
;
A
#
# COMPACT_ATOMS: atom_id res chain seq x y z
N MET A 1 12.90 -61.17 -8.48
CA MET A 1 13.20 -59.77 -8.75
C MET A 1 12.46 -59.43 -10.02
N GLU A 2 11.35 -58.75 -9.89
CA GLU A 2 10.56 -58.24 -11.04
C GLU A 2 11.25 -57.00 -11.59
N GLU A 3 11.57 -57.05 -12.89
CA GLU A 3 12.09 -55.86 -13.61
C GLU A 3 10.98 -54.79 -13.69
N ILE A 4 11.25 -53.63 -13.11
CA ILE A 4 10.43 -52.46 -13.29
C ILE A 4 10.58 -51.97 -14.75
N LYS A 5 9.59 -52.24 -15.61
CA LYS A 5 9.51 -51.61 -16.94
C LYS A 5 9.34 -50.12 -16.79
N LEU A 6 10.31 -49.33 -17.20
CA LEU A 6 10.16 -47.89 -17.39
C LEU A 6 9.09 -47.63 -18.47
N PRO A 7 8.25 -46.59 -18.32
CA PRO A 7 7.31 -46.24 -19.35
C PRO A 7 8.04 -45.87 -20.65
N GLU A 8 7.44 -46.26 -21.80
CA GLU A 8 7.99 -45.98 -23.13
C GLU A 8 8.22 -44.45 -23.26
N GLU A 9 9.38 -44.11 -23.85
CA GLU A 9 9.73 -42.73 -24.18
C GLU A 9 8.59 -42.10 -25.00
N VAL A 10 7.97 -41.04 -24.45
CA VAL A 10 7.02 -40.19 -25.16
C VAL A 10 7.75 -39.64 -26.39
N SER A 11 7.36 -40.04 -27.59
CA SER A 11 8.04 -39.62 -28.81
C SER A 11 8.07 -38.09 -28.91
N GLN A 12 9.19 -37.49 -29.27
CA GLN A 12 9.35 -36.04 -29.42
C GLN A 12 8.38 -35.40 -30.41
N GLU A 13 7.75 -36.19 -31.27
CA GLU A 13 6.70 -35.76 -32.23
C GLU A 13 5.34 -35.48 -31.55
N SER A 14 4.99 -36.18 -30.45
CA SER A 14 3.74 -35.92 -29.73
C SER A 14 3.81 -34.62 -28.93
N VAL A 15 5.00 -34.22 -28.46
CA VAL A 15 5.23 -32.95 -27.74
C VAL A 15 5.17 -31.73 -28.68
N LYS A 16 5.55 -31.91 -29.94
CA LYS A 16 5.52 -30.82 -30.95
C LYS A 16 4.12 -30.46 -31.46
N LYS A 17 3.14 -31.32 -31.31
CA LYS A 17 1.76 -31.05 -31.77
C LYS A 17 0.92 -30.25 -30.79
N ASP A 18 1.25 -30.27 -29.50
CA ASP A 18 0.61 -29.46 -28.47
C ASP A 18 1.32 -28.10 -28.22
N GLY A 19 2.47 -27.88 -28.86
CA GLY A 19 3.39 -26.78 -28.53
C GLY A 19 3.02 -25.40 -29.05
N ASP A 20 1.96 -25.22 -29.85
CA ASP A 20 1.67 -23.95 -30.51
C ASP A 20 0.38 -23.25 -30.03
N GLN A 21 -0.35 -23.84 -29.10
CA GLN A 21 -1.48 -23.16 -28.47
C GLN A 21 -1.08 -22.56 -27.11
N ILE A 22 -0.83 -21.26 -27.10
CA ILE A 22 -0.67 -20.53 -25.86
C ILE A 22 -2.03 -20.55 -25.17
N LEU A 23 -2.11 -21.14 -23.97
CA LEU A 23 -3.29 -21.06 -23.13
C LEU A 23 -3.29 -19.68 -22.46
N GLU A 24 -4.13 -18.79 -22.95
CA GLU A 24 -4.32 -17.48 -22.34
C GLU A 24 -5.37 -17.58 -21.23
N VAL A 25 -5.01 -17.13 -20.03
CA VAL A 25 -5.94 -16.99 -18.91
C VAL A 25 -6.39 -15.52 -18.88
N SER A 26 -7.67 -15.29 -19.06
CA SER A 26 -8.23 -13.93 -18.99
C SER A 26 -8.12 -13.35 -17.58
N PRO A 27 -7.94 -12.02 -17.45
CA PRO A 27 -8.00 -11.35 -16.16
C PRO A 27 -9.32 -11.64 -15.42
N ALA A 28 -9.21 -11.97 -14.14
CA ALA A 28 -10.37 -12.25 -13.28
C ALA A 28 -10.83 -10.99 -12.53
N ILE A 29 -10.84 -9.85 -13.22
CA ILE A 29 -11.23 -8.54 -12.71
C ILE A 29 -11.92 -7.75 -13.82
N HIS A 30 -12.92 -6.93 -13.47
CA HIS A 30 -13.53 -6.02 -14.44
C HIS A 30 -12.57 -4.91 -14.85
N SER A 31 -12.40 -4.63 -16.16
CA SER A 31 -11.38 -3.70 -16.67
C SER A 31 -11.44 -2.27 -16.08
N LYS A 32 -12.62 -1.78 -15.73
CA LYS A 32 -12.77 -0.46 -15.07
C LYS A 32 -12.32 -0.50 -13.62
N VAL A 33 -12.50 -1.64 -12.94
CA VAL A 33 -12.03 -1.86 -11.58
C VAL A 33 -10.52 -2.05 -11.57
N GLU A 34 -9.98 -2.80 -12.52
CA GLU A 34 -8.52 -2.95 -12.71
C GLU A 34 -7.82 -1.59 -12.74
N VAL A 35 -8.32 -0.64 -13.55
CA VAL A 35 -7.72 0.69 -13.70
C VAL A 35 -7.61 1.43 -12.36
N ILE A 36 -8.64 1.36 -11.50
CA ILE A 36 -8.58 2.05 -10.21
C ILE A 36 -7.73 1.29 -9.19
N ILE A 37 -7.74 -0.04 -9.19
CA ILE A 37 -6.87 -0.83 -8.31
C ILE A 37 -5.39 -0.63 -8.67
N GLN A 38 -5.03 -0.55 -9.95
CA GLN A 38 -3.66 -0.21 -10.38
C GLN A 38 -3.18 1.14 -9.80
N GLN A 39 -4.06 2.13 -9.69
CA GLN A 39 -3.75 3.42 -9.06
C GLN A 39 -3.47 3.28 -7.55
N GLY A 40 -3.99 2.24 -6.91
CA GLY A 40 -3.71 1.92 -5.52
C GLY A 40 -2.22 1.70 -5.26
N ILE A 41 -1.49 1.06 -6.19
CA ILE A 41 -0.03 0.89 -6.05
C ILE A 41 0.65 2.25 -5.90
N LYS A 42 0.24 3.23 -6.73
CA LYS A 42 0.83 4.56 -6.70
C LYS A 42 0.54 5.29 -5.39
N ILE A 43 -0.69 5.24 -4.93
CA ILE A 43 -1.12 5.97 -3.74
C ILE A 43 -0.36 5.48 -2.51
N GLU A 44 -0.23 4.16 -2.33
CA GLU A 44 0.52 3.57 -1.20
C GLU A 44 2.03 3.85 -1.31
N GLN A 45 2.60 3.83 -2.51
CA GLN A 45 4.01 4.17 -2.71
C GLN A 45 4.28 5.66 -2.54
N ASP A 46 3.36 6.54 -2.95
CA ASP A 46 3.45 7.99 -2.68
C ASP A 46 3.39 8.23 -1.16
N SER A 47 2.49 7.54 -0.41
CA SER A 47 2.41 7.58 1.05
C SER A 47 3.76 7.23 1.69
N ALA A 48 4.33 6.10 1.29
CA ALA A 48 5.64 5.66 1.78
C ALA A 48 6.72 6.72 1.56
N GLN A 49 6.74 7.35 0.39
CA GLN A 49 7.72 8.38 0.06
C GLN A 49 7.51 9.68 0.86
N ILE A 50 6.25 10.06 1.08
CA ILE A 50 5.88 11.22 1.89
C ILE A 50 6.30 11.00 3.34
N TYR A 51 6.02 9.84 3.94
CA TYR A 51 6.39 9.56 5.33
C TYR A 51 7.89 9.41 5.54
N GLU A 52 8.62 8.85 4.58
CA GLU A 52 10.09 8.86 4.60
C GLU A 52 10.65 10.30 4.60
N ALA A 53 10.07 11.19 3.79
CA ALA A 53 10.47 12.60 3.74
C ALA A 53 10.10 13.34 5.04
N MET A 54 8.90 13.10 5.61
CA MET A 54 8.49 13.63 6.92
C MET A 54 9.44 13.18 8.03
N GLY A 55 9.79 11.90 8.07
CA GLY A 55 10.77 11.35 9.01
C GLY A 55 12.14 12.01 8.88
N THR A 56 12.62 12.24 7.65
CA THR A 56 13.89 12.94 7.40
C THR A 56 13.85 14.39 7.88
N TYR A 57 12.74 15.10 7.68
CA TYR A 57 12.55 16.44 8.19
C TYR A 57 12.55 16.45 9.73
N LEU A 58 11.84 15.53 10.38
CA LEU A 58 11.76 15.43 11.84
C LEU A 58 13.12 15.13 12.48
N ASP A 59 13.94 14.30 11.85
CA ASP A 59 15.35 14.10 12.28
C ASP A 59 16.15 15.41 12.22
N SER A 60 15.93 16.22 11.18
CA SER A 60 16.65 17.49 11.01
C SER A 60 16.33 18.53 12.11
N ILE A 61 15.22 18.36 12.81
CA ILE A 61 14.80 19.19 13.95
C ILE A 61 14.89 18.46 15.29
N TYR A 62 15.66 17.35 15.34
CA TYR A 62 15.98 16.58 16.55
C TYR A 62 14.78 15.92 17.25
N LEU A 63 13.74 15.57 16.52
CA LEU A 63 12.61 14.75 17.00
C LEU A 63 12.80 13.29 16.55
N SER A 64 13.81 12.62 17.10
CA SER A 64 14.30 11.35 16.59
C SER A 64 13.34 10.18 16.79
N ASN A 65 12.54 10.15 17.87
CA ASN A 65 11.55 9.10 18.07
C ASN A 65 10.39 9.25 17.08
N THR A 66 9.92 10.48 16.89
CA THR A 66 8.87 10.78 15.91
C THR A 66 9.37 10.52 14.49
N ALA A 67 10.61 10.88 14.17
CA ALA A 67 11.26 10.58 12.90
C ALA A 67 11.31 9.07 12.63
N HIS A 68 11.70 8.29 13.61
CA HIS A 68 11.74 6.83 13.51
C HIS A 68 10.34 6.25 13.31
N TRP A 69 9.33 6.76 14.03
CA TRP A 69 7.94 6.38 13.86
C TRP A 69 7.48 6.58 12.42
N PHE A 70 7.68 7.75 11.83
CA PHE A 70 7.32 8.04 10.43
C PHE A 70 8.06 7.15 9.42
N LYS A 71 9.34 6.85 9.65
CA LYS A 71 10.11 5.96 8.77
C LYS A 71 9.64 4.50 8.87
N THR A 72 9.24 4.05 10.06
CA THR A 72 8.62 2.74 10.24
C THR A 72 7.30 2.68 9.51
N HIS A 73 6.47 3.72 9.65
CA HIS A 73 5.19 3.85 8.96
C HIS A 73 5.36 3.85 7.43
N ALA A 74 6.38 4.53 6.90
CA ALA A 74 6.73 4.44 5.48
C ALA A 74 7.03 3.00 5.01
N ALA A 75 7.53 2.13 5.88
CA ALA A 75 7.72 0.72 5.56
C ALA A 75 6.41 -0.08 5.57
N GLU A 76 5.42 0.31 6.39
CA GLU A 76 4.07 -0.27 6.35
C GLU A 76 3.37 0.08 5.04
N GLU A 77 3.45 1.33 4.56
CA GLU A 77 2.89 1.75 3.28
C GLU A 77 3.43 0.95 2.09
N ARG A 78 4.72 0.58 2.15
CA ARG A 78 5.30 -0.32 1.14
C ARG A 78 4.69 -1.73 1.19
N LYS A 79 4.26 -2.20 2.37
CA LYS A 79 3.53 -3.49 2.49
C LYS A 79 2.12 -3.35 1.90
N HIS A 80 1.42 -2.24 2.17
CA HIS A 80 0.10 -1.96 1.58
C HIS A 80 0.19 -1.97 0.05
N SER A 81 1.18 -1.29 -0.54
CA SER A 81 1.44 -1.35 -1.97
C SER A 81 1.66 -2.79 -2.48
N ASN A 82 2.40 -3.63 -1.73
CA ASN A 82 2.63 -5.03 -2.09
C ASN A 82 1.33 -5.86 -2.02
N TRP A 83 0.38 -5.55 -1.15
CA TRP A 83 -0.93 -6.21 -1.14
C TRP A 83 -1.72 -5.91 -2.41
N VAL A 84 -1.67 -4.66 -2.89
CA VAL A 84 -2.32 -4.27 -4.16
C VAL A 84 -1.69 -5.02 -5.33
N ILE A 85 -0.35 -5.08 -5.39
CA ILE A 85 0.39 -5.82 -6.42
C ILE A 85 -0.02 -7.30 -6.41
N LYS A 86 0.01 -7.92 -5.22
CA LYS A 86 -0.35 -9.33 -5.07
C LYS A 86 -1.80 -9.61 -5.47
N PHE A 87 -2.73 -8.72 -5.12
CA PHE A 87 -4.12 -8.84 -5.52
C PHE A 87 -4.28 -8.84 -7.05
N LEU A 88 -3.60 -7.93 -7.75
CA LEU A 88 -3.61 -7.87 -9.22
C LEU A 88 -3.02 -9.15 -9.85
N GLU A 89 -1.89 -9.62 -9.33
CA GLU A 89 -1.27 -10.88 -9.78
C GLU A 89 -2.23 -12.08 -9.63
N ASP A 90 -2.93 -12.17 -8.49
CA ASP A 90 -3.93 -13.21 -8.23
C ASP A 90 -5.14 -13.12 -9.18
N LYS A 91 -5.34 -11.96 -9.80
CA LYS A 91 -6.35 -11.72 -10.85
C LYS A 91 -5.82 -11.94 -12.28
N ASN A 92 -4.62 -12.49 -12.45
CA ASN A 92 -3.91 -12.60 -13.73
C ASN A 92 -3.72 -11.24 -14.43
N VAL A 93 -3.49 -10.19 -13.66
CA VAL A 93 -3.18 -8.85 -14.15
C VAL A 93 -1.73 -8.53 -13.81
N MET A 94 -0.98 -8.09 -14.80
CA MET A 94 0.38 -7.59 -14.57
C MET A 94 0.30 -6.24 -13.85
N ALA A 95 0.79 -6.17 -12.61
CA ALA A 95 0.92 -4.93 -11.87
C ALA A 95 1.90 -3.98 -12.57
N GLN A 96 1.45 -2.76 -12.86
CA GLN A 96 2.27 -1.74 -13.50
C GLN A 96 2.88 -0.84 -12.42
N MET A 97 4.22 -0.79 -12.37
CA MET A 97 4.93 0.07 -11.42
C MET A 97 4.78 1.54 -11.83
N PRO A 98 4.26 2.38 -10.93
CA PRO A 98 4.05 3.80 -11.22
C PRO A 98 5.34 4.61 -11.11
N GLU A 99 5.34 5.78 -11.73
CA GLU A 99 6.29 6.83 -11.38
C GLU A 99 5.92 7.43 -10.02
N ILE A 100 6.91 7.52 -9.11
CA ILE A 100 6.76 8.12 -7.79
C ILE A 100 7.24 9.55 -7.81
N ALA A 101 6.34 10.47 -7.48
CA ALA A 101 6.66 11.88 -7.47
C ALA A 101 7.55 12.24 -6.27
N LYS A 102 8.40 13.26 -6.44
CA LYS A 102 9.13 13.84 -5.32
C LYS A 102 8.14 14.48 -4.34
N PRO A 103 8.18 14.13 -3.05
CA PRO A 103 7.29 14.72 -2.06
C PRO A 103 7.49 16.24 -1.93
N GLU A 104 6.40 16.96 -1.69
CA GLU A 104 6.48 18.37 -1.31
C GLU A 104 6.95 18.48 0.15
N CYS A 105 8.11 19.10 0.38
CA CYS A 105 8.74 19.24 1.69
C CYS A 105 8.59 20.68 2.21
N GLY A 106 7.35 21.16 2.35
CA GLY A 106 7.06 22.54 2.78
C GLY A 106 6.85 22.73 4.28
N TRP A 107 7.11 21.70 5.11
CA TRP A 107 6.86 21.72 6.54
C TRP A 107 7.80 22.72 7.26
N LYS A 108 7.24 23.50 8.18
CA LYS A 108 7.95 24.49 8.99
C LYS A 108 8.09 24.08 10.46
N CYS A 109 7.28 23.14 10.91
CA CYS A 109 7.23 22.66 12.27
C CYS A 109 6.53 21.29 12.36
N LEU A 110 6.62 20.63 13.51
CA LEU A 110 5.97 19.36 13.81
C LEU A 110 4.46 19.41 13.52
N ARG A 111 3.78 20.49 13.85
CA ARG A 111 2.35 20.67 13.59
C ARG A 111 2.00 20.51 12.10
N ASP A 112 2.83 21.09 11.22
CA ASP A 112 2.59 21.03 9.78
C ASP A 112 2.75 19.58 9.27
N VAL A 113 3.71 18.84 9.83
CA VAL A 113 3.91 17.40 9.53
C VAL A 113 2.70 16.59 9.96
N LEU A 114 2.27 16.71 11.23
CA LEU A 114 1.15 15.93 11.75
C LEU A 114 -0.16 16.23 11.01
N LYS A 115 -0.40 17.51 10.73
CA LYS A 115 -1.58 17.92 9.96
C LYS A 115 -1.53 17.37 8.53
N GLY A 116 -0.38 17.51 7.86
CA GLY A 116 -0.22 17.03 6.49
C GLY A 116 -0.35 15.51 6.37
N ALA A 117 0.14 14.77 7.37
CA ALA A 117 0.00 13.32 7.42
C ALA A 117 -1.49 12.91 7.59
N TYR A 118 -2.21 13.51 8.52
CA TYR A 118 -3.63 13.22 8.72
C TYR A 118 -4.47 13.54 7.47
N GLU A 119 -4.25 14.70 6.85
CA GLU A 119 -4.93 15.09 5.60
C GLU A 119 -4.59 14.14 4.44
N HIS A 120 -3.38 13.58 4.44
CA HIS A 120 -2.98 12.57 3.47
C HIS A 120 -3.77 11.27 3.67
N GLU A 121 -3.92 10.77 4.90
CA GLU A 121 -4.73 9.58 5.20
C GLU A 121 -6.21 9.76 4.86
N GLU A 122 -6.76 10.96 5.07
CA GLU A 122 -8.11 11.28 4.59
C GLU A 122 -8.19 11.15 3.05
N HIS A 123 -7.14 11.55 2.32
CA HIS A 123 -7.08 11.42 0.87
C HIS A 123 -7.01 9.95 0.44
N VAL A 124 -6.17 9.13 1.07
CA VAL A 124 -6.05 7.69 0.80
C VAL A 124 -7.35 6.96 1.11
N THR A 125 -7.98 7.28 2.26
CA THR A 125 -9.31 6.76 2.61
C THR A 125 -10.37 7.08 1.55
N ASN A 126 -10.39 8.31 1.05
CA ASN A 126 -11.29 8.73 -0.01
C ASN A 126 -11.04 7.99 -1.33
N PHE A 127 -9.79 7.70 -1.64
CA PHE A 127 -9.43 6.89 -2.80
C PHE A 127 -10.00 5.47 -2.69
N TRP A 128 -9.77 4.77 -1.57
CA TRP A 128 -10.25 3.41 -1.38
C TRP A 128 -11.79 3.32 -1.31
N ASN A 129 -12.47 4.35 -0.79
CA ASN A 129 -13.93 4.46 -0.88
C ASN A 129 -14.43 4.55 -2.32
N LYS A 130 -13.74 5.31 -3.19
CA LYS A 130 -14.06 5.37 -4.63
C LYS A 130 -13.81 4.04 -5.31
N ALA A 131 -12.70 3.37 -5.00
CA ALA A 131 -12.38 2.05 -5.55
C ALA A 131 -13.44 1.01 -5.15
N ALA A 132 -13.86 0.98 -3.88
CA ALA A 132 -14.93 0.12 -3.40
C ALA A 132 -16.26 0.39 -4.13
N THR A 133 -16.60 1.66 -4.32
CA THR A 133 -17.82 2.07 -5.05
C THR A 133 -17.79 1.62 -6.51
N GLU A 134 -16.65 1.75 -7.18
CA GLU A 134 -16.48 1.31 -8.56
C GLU A 134 -16.56 -0.21 -8.68
N ALA A 135 -15.96 -0.96 -7.76
CA ALA A 135 -16.06 -2.42 -7.70
C ALA A 135 -17.52 -2.89 -7.56
N LEU A 136 -18.28 -2.29 -6.67
CA LEU A 136 -19.72 -2.57 -6.49
C LEU A 136 -20.53 -2.28 -7.76
N LYS A 137 -20.26 -1.18 -8.42
CA LYS A 137 -20.96 -0.77 -9.65
C LYS A 137 -20.86 -1.82 -10.77
N TYR A 138 -19.74 -2.53 -10.84
CA TYR A 138 -19.51 -3.59 -11.82
C TYR A 138 -19.75 -5.00 -11.26
N ALA A 139 -20.35 -5.13 -10.07
CA ALA A 139 -20.57 -6.40 -9.38
C ALA A 139 -19.28 -7.25 -9.20
N ASP A 140 -18.13 -6.58 -9.12
CA ASP A 140 -16.84 -7.19 -8.84
C ASP A 140 -16.66 -7.30 -7.32
N HIS A 141 -17.31 -8.33 -6.75
CA HIS A 141 -17.38 -8.49 -5.30
C HIS A 141 -16.06 -8.82 -4.65
N ASP A 142 -15.14 -9.45 -5.35
CA ASP A 142 -13.83 -9.80 -4.82
C ASP A 142 -12.93 -8.56 -4.73
N SER A 143 -12.91 -7.72 -5.78
CA SER A 143 -12.27 -6.41 -5.72
C SER A 143 -12.90 -5.51 -4.66
N TYR A 144 -14.22 -5.57 -4.47
CA TYR A 144 -14.89 -4.85 -3.39
C TYR A 144 -14.41 -5.31 -2.01
N GLN A 145 -14.29 -6.62 -1.78
CA GLN A 145 -13.76 -7.15 -0.51
C GLN A 145 -12.31 -6.70 -0.27
N PHE A 146 -11.48 -6.70 -1.30
CA PHE A 146 -10.13 -6.17 -1.21
C PHE A 146 -10.12 -4.68 -0.81
N CYS A 147 -10.97 -3.86 -1.45
CA CYS A 147 -11.09 -2.45 -1.07
C CYS A 147 -11.57 -2.26 0.38
N LEU A 148 -12.47 -3.12 0.88
CA LEU A 148 -12.88 -3.09 2.28
C LEU A 148 -11.75 -3.47 3.24
N HIS A 149 -10.84 -4.37 2.84
CA HIS A 149 -9.63 -4.66 3.60
C HIS A 149 -8.76 -3.41 3.71
N MET A 150 -8.48 -2.73 2.60
CA MET A 150 -7.71 -1.48 2.60
C MET A 150 -8.39 -0.38 3.44
N LEU A 151 -9.72 -0.27 3.39
CA LEU A 151 -10.48 0.67 4.22
C LEU A 151 -10.46 0.33 5.71
N LYS A 152 -10.25 -0.94 6.06
CA LYS A 152 -10.03 -1.33 7.45
C LYS A 152 -8.69 -0.80 7.95
N GLU A 153 -7.63 -0.97 7.19
CA GLU A 153 -6.31 -0.41 7.49
C GLU A 153 -6.40 1.12 7.61
N GLN A 154 -7.04 1.79 6.63
CA GLN A 154 -7.19 3.25 6.64
C GLN A 154 -7.88 3.80 7.90
N ARG A 155 -8.79 3.04 8.51
CA ARG A 155 -9.40 3.42 9.78
C ARG A 155 -8.40 3.36 10.93
N GLU A 156 -7.53 2.35 10.94
CA GLU A 156 -6.46 2.19 11.92
C GLU A 156 -5.42 3.32 11.76
N GLU A 157 -5.08 3.68 10.51
CA GLU A 157 -4.18 4.80 10.20
C GLU A 157 -4.72 6.16 10.68
N LEU A 158 -5.97 6.47 10.38
CA LEU A 158 -6.60 7.71 10.86
C LEU A 158 -6.64 7.78 12.40
N GLU A 159 -6.85 6.65 13.09
CA GLU A 159 -6.80 6.58 14.54
C GLU A 159 -5.38 6.86 15.07
N LEU A 160 -4.35 6.28 14.46
CA LEU A 160 -2.94 6.48 14.82
C LEU A 160 -2.54 7.96 14.67
N PHE A 161 -2.81 8.57 13.52
CA PHE A 161 -2.47 9.98 13.30
C PHE A 161 -3.30 10.94 14.16
N SER A 162 -4.58 10.64 14.41
CA SER A 162 -5.40 11.38 15.37
C SER A 162 -4.79 11.33 16.77
N GLY A 163 -4.33 10.15 17.21
CA GLY A 163 -3.65 9.97 18.49
C GLY A 163 -2.37 10.81 18.61
N LEU A 164 -1.56 10.89 17.54
CA LEU A 164 -0.38 11.77 17.53
C LEU A 164 -0.76 13.26 17.62
N ILE A 165 -1.84 13.68 16.95
CA ILE A 165 -2.36 15.05 17.04
C ILE A 165 -2.84 15.35 18.46
N ASP A 166 -3.54 14.44 19.11
CA ASP A 166 -3.99 14.58 20.48
C ASP A 166 -2.82 14.67 21.45
N LEU A 167 -1.83 13.82 21.30
CA LEU A 167 -0.58 13.89 22.09
C LEU A 167 0.12 15.25 21.91
N TYR A 168 0.21 15.74 20.68
CA TYR A 168 0.76 17.06 20.38
C TYR A 168 -0.06 18.17 21.08
N ASN A 169 -1.37 18.11 21.01
CA ASN A 169 -2.26 19.09 21.65
C ASN A 169 -2.11 19.10 23.18
N LEU A 170 -1.96 17.93 23.80
CA LEU A 170 -1.72 17.80 25.25
C LEU A 170 -0.33 18.32 25.65
N SER A 171 0.64 18.30 24.73
CA SER A 171 2.00 18.79 24.98
C SER A 171 2.15 20.32 24.75
N LYS A 172 1.12 21.02 24.28
CA LYS A 172 1.16 22.46 24.02
C LYS A 172 1.64 23.24 25.25
N GLY A 173 2.61 24.14 25.05
CA GLY A 173 3.23 24.90 26.11
C GLY A 173 4.34 24.15 26.88
N LYS A 174 4.64 22.90 26.52
CA LYS A 174 5.77 22.10 27.00
C LYS A 174 6.84 21.98 25.92
N SER A 175 8.00 21.43 26.27
CA SER A 175 9.05 21.14 25.30
C SER A 175 8.59 20.07 24.28
N LEU A 176 8.90 20.24 22.99
CA LEU A 176 8.71 19.22 21.96
C LEU A 176 9.44 17.92 22.27
N LEU A 177 10.52 17.96 23.07
CA LEU A 177 11.20 16.75 23.54
C LEU A 177 10.30 15.88 24.42
N ILE A 178 9.36 16.47 25.18
CA ILE A 178 8.37 15.71 25.96
C ILE A 178 7.39 15.00 25.02
N PHE A 179 6.94 15.67 23.96
CA PHE A 179 6.14 15.03 22.93
C PHE A 179 6.91 13.85 22.33
N ASP A 180 8.11 14.08 21.84
CA ASP A 180 8.93 13.06 21.17
C ASP A 180 9.20 11.83 22.05
N GLN A 181 9.42 12.04 23.37
CA GLN A 181 9.61 10.94 24.33
C GLN A 181 8.35 10.08 24.55
N HIS A 182 7.17 10.60 24.26
CA HIS A 182 5.90 9.88 24.43
C HIS A 182 5.38 9.27 23.13
N VAL A 183 6.01 9.53 21.98
CA VAL A 183 5.70 8.83 20.75
C VAL A 183 6.13 7.38 20.89
N GLN A 184 5.15 6.49 20.97
CA GLN A 184 5.38 5.04 21.01
C GLN A 184 5.49 4.51 19.59
N HIS A 185 6.35 3.50 19.40
CA HIS A 185 6.45 2.83 18.11
C HIS A 185 5.15 2.07 17.83
N PRO A 186 4.68 2.08 16.59
CA PRO A 186 3.54 1.30 16.16
C PRO A 186 3.81 -0.20 16.26
#